data_42ac259a87ef6a2459b80827c0b74b4b
#
_entry.id   42ac259a87ef6a2459b80827c0b74b4b
#
_cell.length_a   1.000
_cell.length_b   1.000
_cell.length_c   1.000
_cell.angle_alpha   90.00
_cell.angle_beta   90.00
_cell.angle_gamma   90.00
#
_symmetry.space_group_name_H-M   'P 1'
#
loop_
_entity.id
_entity.type
_entity.pdbx_description
1 polymer ?
#
loop_
_entity_poly.entity_id
_entity_poly.type
_entity_poly.pdbx_seq_one_letter_code
_entity_poly.pdbx_strand_id
1 'polypeptide(L)'
;MLSSIVVLFFGGVTSIHAQTTSAKIDQFGDINAEDAMARLDRFALELQSHPESRGIIVASNTIGRNVPRGTFLRLAYGYQNYLVKSRGVPAERISVVEGERKPETRFELWTLPRNELSSISEEAIAPEPPTPQLFDSLPIGPETQCVGQLPMELYKLEEGLQILSDALMHHARAKVWLVVHARARDSQAAAQKIVNRSRQLLIKDGVRAERILTAISSPRSSTCGEVRLWIVPANGAKADEAAYYSELLREAEKNGYTMRRVEFSGNEHIRDNVLRKQFVQGEGDVFSRKLVDQGLKNFNSLGTLYPVTLNDVEARIDREEKLIDLTIYFRERRGAARPGGRLERNRPRLQT
;
A
#
# COMPACT_ATOMS: atom_id res chain seq x y z
N MET A 1 41.87 -81.21 -3.97
CA MET A 1 41.97 -79.88 -4.45
C MET A 1 40.60 -79.22 -4.28
N LEU A 2 40.42 -78.47 -3.19
CA LEU A 2 39.20 -77.78 -2.89
C LEU A 2 39.37 -76.33 -3.33
N SER A 3 38.52 -75.85 -4.29
CA SER A 3 38.54 -74.51 -4.77
C SER A 3 37.42 -73.71 -4.05
N SER A 4 37.83 -72.77 -3.19
CA SER A 4 36.88 -71.86 -2.48
C SER A 4 36.49 -70.73 -3.38
N ILE A 5 35.18 -70.61 -3.66
CA ILE A 5 34.57 -69.44 -4.35
C ILE A 5 34.20 -68.44 -3.29
N VAL A 6 34.85 -67.24 -3.31
CA VAL A 6 34.50 -66.12 -2.51
C VAL A 6 33.47 -65.28 -3.32
N VAL A 7 32.21 -65.20 -2.86
CA VAL A 7 31.19 -64.33 -3.42
C VAL A 7 31.22 -62.98 -2.68
N LEU A 8 31.72 -61.94 -3.35
CA LEU A 8 31.65 -60.53 -2.87
C LEU A 8 30.29 -60.00 -3.15
N PHE A 9 29.47 -59.78 -2.09
CA PHE A 9 28.25 -58.99 -2.16
C PHE A 9 28.62 -57.52 -2.18
N PHE A 10 28.52 -56.86 -3.33
CA PHE A 10 28.46 -55.40 -3.44
C PHE A 10 27.06 -54.97 -3.07
N GLY A 11 26.88 -54.53 -1.82
CA GLY A 11 25.68 -53.81 -1.39
C GLY A 11 25.63 -52.41 -2.02
N GLY A 12 24.92 -52.27 -3.13
CA GLY A 12 24.63 -50.97 -3.71
C GLY A 12 23.71 -50.21 -2.78
N VAL A 13 24.25 -49.18 -2.13
CA VAL A 13 23.42 -48.17 -1.42
C VAL A 13 22.70 -47.33 -2.49
N THR A 14 21.49 -47.71 -2.83
CA THR A 14 20.61 -46.87 -3.63
C THR A 14 20.19 -45.69 -2.75
N SER A 15 20.85 -44.54 -2.92
CA SER A 15 20.36 -43.27 -2.39
C SER A 15 19.03 -42.98 -3.03
N ILE A 16 17.94 -43.18 -2.30
CA ILE A 16 16.61 -42.72 -2.69
C ILE A 16 16.68 -41.19 -2.55
N HIS A 17 17.00 -40.50 -3.64
CA HIS A 17 16.76 -39.06 -3.74
C HIS A 17 15.25 -38.90 -3.79
N ALA A 18 14.65 -38.50 -2.67
CA ALA A 18 13.28 -38.01 -2.65
C ALA A 18 13.24 -36.83 -3.63
N GLN A 19 12.57 -36.99 -4.75
CA GLN A 19 12.32 -35.90 -5.67
C GLN A 19 11.41 -34.90 -4.91
N THR A 20 11.97 -33.77 -4.50
CA THR A 20 11.22 -32.68 -3.92
C THR A 20 10.34 -32.11 -5.02
N THR A 21 9.04 -32.29 -4.90
CA THR A 21 8.05 -31.69 -5.81
C THR A 21 7.62 -30.33 -5.30
N SER A 22 7.26 -29.44 -6.21
CA SER A 22 6.69 -28.14 -5.85
C SER A 22 5.42 -28.33 -5.02
N ALA A 23 5.35 -27.74 -3.85
CA ALA A 23 4.21 -27.87 -2.94
C ALA A 23 3.76 -26.52 -2.40
N LYS A 24 2.44 -26.28 -2.46
CA LYS A 24 1.83 -25.17 -1.74
C LYS A 24 1.67 -25.55 -0.28
N ILE A 25 2.35 -24.85 0.60
CA ILE A 25 2.38 -25.13 2.04
C ILE A 25 1.21 -24.46 2.75
N ASP A 26 0.91 -23.22 2.37
CA ASP A 26 -0.19 -22.45 2.96
C ASP A 26 -0.68 -21.35 2.02
N GLN A 27 -1.83 -20.77 2.35
CA GLN A 27 -2.35 -19.56 1.71
C GLN A 27 -3.21 -18.77 2.68
N PHE A 28 -3.17 -17.44 2.58
CA PHE A 28 -3.98 -16.54 3.40
C PHE A 28 -4.25 -15.22 2.68
N GLY A 29 -5.29 -14.52 3.12
CA GLY A 29 -5.65 -13.20 2.60
C GLY A 29 -5.22 -12.08 3.53
N ASP A 30 -6.09 -11.07 3.65
CA ASP A 30 -5.91 -9.94 4.57
C ASP A 30 -6.31 -10.41 5.99
N ILE A 31 -5.31 -10.79 6.78
CA ILE A 31 -5.43 -11.27 8.16
C ILE A 31 -4.58 -10.39 9.09
N ASN A 32 -4.81 -10.49 10.39
CA ASN A 32 -4.00 -9.76 11.37
C ASN A 32 -2.53 -10.24 11.36
N ALA A 33 -1.63 -9.41 11.88
CA ALA A 33 -0.19 -9.66 11.85
C ALA A 33 0.21 -10.93 12.63
N GLU A 34 -0.46 -11.22 13.75
CA GLU A 34 -0.15 -12.40 14.59
C GLU A 34 -0.45 -13.70 13.86
N ASP A 35 -1.62 -13.78 13.20
CA ASP A 35 -2.00 -14.94 12.40
C ASP A 35 -1.08 -15.11 11.19
N ALA A 36 -0.70 -14.02 10.52
CA ALA A 36 0.25 -14.06 9.43
C ALA A 36 1.62 -14.60 9.89
N MET A 37 2.15 -14.09 11.01
CA MET A 37 3.42 -14.54 11.56
C MET A 37 3.38 -16.02 11.96
N ALA A 38 2.29 -16.51 12.57
CA ALA A 38 2.17 -17.93 12.92
C ALA A 38 2.24 -18.85 11.69
N ARG A 39 1.66 -18.44 10.56
CA ARG A 39 1.73 -19.17 9.29
C ARG A 39 3.14 -19.13 8.70
N LEU A 40 3.81 -17.97 8.77
CA LEU A 40 5.19 -17.83 8.34
C LEU A 40 6.16 -18.65 9.19
N ASP A 41 5.91 -18.80 10.50
CA ASP A 41 6.68 -19.66 11.39
C ASP A 41 6.62 -21.13 10.95
N ARG A 42 5.42 -21.60 10.63
CA ARG A 42 5.23 -22.93 10.09
C ARG A 42 5.96 -23.12 8.76
N PHE A 43 5.91 -22.11 7.89
CA PHE A 43 6.63 -22.13 6.62
C PHE A 43 8.16 -22.14 6.81
N ALA A 44 8.67 -21.39 7.79
CA ALA A 44 10.09 -21.40 8.13
C ALA A 44 10.56 -22.79 8.60
N LEU A 45 9.77 -23.46 9.45
CA LEU A 45 10.06 -24.84 9.90
C LEU A 45 10.09 -25.82 8.72
N GLU A 46 9.17 -25.70 7.78
CA GLU A 46 9.15 -26.51 6.56
C GLU A 46 10.42 -26.31 5.73
N LEU A 47 10.84 -25.07 5.53
CA LEU A 47 12.10 -24.78 4.81
C LEU A 47 13.35 -25.25 5.56
N GLN A 48 13.35 -25.22 6.89
CA GLN A 48 14.47 -25.71 7.71
C GLN A 48 14.57 -27.23 7.65
N SER A 49 13.45 -27.95 7.58
CA SER A 49 13.43 -29.41 7.44
C SER A 49 13.82 -29.90 6.04
N HIS A 50 13.75 -29.02 5.02
CA HIS A 50 14.12 -29.32 3.64
C HIS A 50 15.18 -28.31 3.13
N PRO A 51 16.47 -28.50 3.49
CA PRO A 51 17.53 -27.52 3.15
C PRO A 51 17.76 -27.33 1.64
N GLU A 52 17.41 -28.30 0.82
CA GLU A 52 17.51 -28.27 -0.65
C GLU A 52 16.35 -27.51 -1.32
N SER A 53 15.30 -27.20 -0.57
CA SER A 53 14.14 -26.48 -1.11
C SER A 53 14.31 -24.97 -0.99
N ARG A 54 13.64 -24.24 -1.88
CA ARG A 54 13.45 -22.79 -1.83
C ARG A 54 12.02 -22.47 -1.48
N GLY A 55 11.83 -21.35 -0.80
CA GLY A 55 10.53 -20.78 -0.51
C GLY A 55 10.16 -19.68 -1.49
N ILE A 56 8.90 -19.67 -1.92
CA ILE A 56 8.34 -18.58 -2.71
C ILE A 56 7.10 -18.06 -2.00
N ILE A 57 7.01 -16.74 -1.90
CA ILE A 57 5.82 -16.00 -1.49
C ILE A 57 5.18 -15.45 -2.76
N VAL A 58 4.11 -16.08 -3.22
CA VAL A 58 3.33 -15.57 -4.36
C VAL A 58 2.30 -14.61 -3.82
N ALA A 59 2.43 -13.37 -4.23
CA ALA A 59 1.59 -12.28 -3.78
C ALA A 59 0.60 -11.88 -4.89
N SER A 60 -0.70 -12.13 -4.71
CA SER A 60 -1.78 -11.84 -5.66
C SER A 60 -2.67 -10.72 -5.13
N ASN A 61 -2.66 -9.56 -5.82
CA ASN A 61 -3.50 -8.41 -5.47
C ASN A 61 -4.95 -8.64 -5.92
N THR A 62 -5.87 -7.91 -5.32
CA THR A 62 -7.29 -7.99 -5.68
C THR A 62 -7.62 -7.26 -7.00
N ILE A 63 -8.56 -7.80 -7.76
CA ILE A 63 -9.04 -7.20 -9.01
C ILE A 63 -9.93 -5.98 -8.74
N GLY A 64 -10.82 -6.08 -7.76
CA GLY A 64 -11.89 -5.12 -7.50
C GLY A 64 -11.46 -3.91 -6.66
N ARG A 65 -10.62 -4.12 -5.66
CA ARG A 65 -10.20 -3.08 -4.73
C ARG A 65 -9.01 -2.30 -5.29
N ASN A 66 -9.08 -0.99 -5.21
CA ASN A 66 -7.97 -0.13 -5.64
C ASN A 66 -6.87 -0.06 -4.58
N VAL A 67 -6.34 -1.23 -4.17
CA VAL A 67 -5.16 -1.31 -3.30
C VAL A 67 -3.93 -1.02 -4.13
N PRO A 68 -3.11 -0.02 -3.77
CA PRO A 68 -1.88 0.26 -4.50
C PRO A 68 -0.97 -0.97 -4.55
N ARG A 69 -0.42 -1.24 -5.73
CA ARG A 69 0.47 -2.38 -5.99
C ARG A 69 1.65 -2.42 -5.03
N GLY A 70 2.27 -1.27 -4.75
CA GLY A 70 3.42 -1.17 -3.85
C GLY A 70 3.07 -1.47 -2.40
N THR A 71 1.90 -1.03 -1.93
CA THR A 71 1.42 -1.36 -0.57
C THR A 71 1.35 -2.87 -0.38
N PHE A 72 0.81 -3.56 -1.35
CA PHE A 72 0.66 -4.99 -1.33
C PHE A 72 2.02 -5.73 -1.43
N LEU A 73 2.92 -5.30 -2.31
CA LEU A 73 4.26 -5.87 -2.43
C LEU A 73 5.10 -5.64 -1.17
N ARG A 74 4.95 -4.49 -0.50
CA ARG A 74 5.63 -4.24 0.79
C ARG A 74 5.26 -5.26 1.86
N LEU A 75 3.99 -5.68 1.93
CA LEU A 75 3.59 -6.76 2.83
C LEU A 75 4.33 -8.07 2.51
N ALA A 76 4.39 -8.45 1.24
CA ALA A 76 5.07 -9.67 0.82
C ALA A 76 6.58 -9.64 1.13
N TYR A 77 7.25 -8.50 0.86
CA TYR A 77 8.66 -8.31 1.23
C TYR A 77 8.86 -8.23 2.74
N GLY A 78 7.89 -7.69 3.49
CA GLY A 78 7.88 -7.74 4.95
C GLY A 78 7.86 -9.17 5.48
N TYR A 79 7.07 -10.04 4.88
CA TYR A 79 7.03 -11.47 5.20
C TYR A 79 8.36 -12.16 4.88
N GLN A 80 8.97 -11.84 3.73
CA GLN A 80 10.32 -12.31 3.41
C GLN A 80 11.35 -11.86 4.46
N ASN A 81 11.34 -10.58 4.82
CA ASN A 81 12.24 -10.03 5.84
C ASN A 81 12.05 -10.70 7.20
N TYR A 82 10.82 -11.01 7.58
CA TYR A 82 10.53 -11.74 8.81
C TYR A 82 11.15 -13.16 8.79
N LEU A 83 10.99 -13.89 7.70
CA LEU A 83 11.58 -15.23 7.53
C LEU A 83 13.11 -15.18 7.60
N VAL A 84 13.72 -14.17 6.97
CA VAL A 84 15.19 -14.02 6.95
C VAL A 84 15.72 -13.55 8.29
N LYS A 85 15.21 -12.45 8.83
CA LYS A 85 15.79 -11.79 10.01
C LYS A 85 15.35 -12.41 11.33
N SER A 86 14.10 -12.87 11.41
CA SER A 86 13.53 -13.39 12.67
C SER A 86 13.54 -14.91 12.76
N ARG A 87 13.54 -15.62 11.63
CA ARG A 87 13.53 -17.08 11.58
C ARG A 87 14.82 -17.69 11.01
N GLY A 88 15.76 -16.86 10.57
CA GLY A 88 17.09 -17.30 10.14
C GLY A 88 17.10 -18.10 8.83
N VAL A 89 16.06 -17.98 8.01
CA VAL A 89 16.06 -18.57 6.67
C VAL A 89 17.02 -17.78 5.78
N PRO A 90 17.98 -18.42 5.09
CA PRO A 90 18.90 -17.71 4.21
C PRO A 90 18.15 -16.91 3.13
N ALA A 91 18.55 -15.66 2.91
CA ALA A 91 17.86 -14.74 2.01
C ALA A 91 17.77 -15.27 0.56
N GLU A 92 18.80 -15.96 0.10
CA GLU A 92 18.86 -16.60 -1.22
C GLU A 92 17.89 -17.77 -1.40
N ARG A 93 17.29 -18.24 -0.30
CA ARG A 93 16.29 -19.30 -0.31
C ARG A 93 14.85 -18.82 -0.34
N ILE A 94 14.61 -17.53 -0.21
CA ILE A 94 13.26 -16.95 -0.23
C ILE A 94 13.15 -15.94 -1.35
N SER A 95 12.09 -16.06 -2.15
CA SER A 95 11.76 -15.10 -3.19
C SER A 95 10.31 -14.63 -3.05
N VAL A 96 10.06 -13.36 -3.41
CA VAL A 96 8.72 -12.80 -3.55
C VAL A 96 8.42 -12.72 -5.04
N VAL A 97 7.26 -13.22 -5.44
CA VAL A 97 6.78 -13.18 -6.82
C VAL A 97 5.40 -12.56 -6.83
N GLU A 98 5.18 -11.61 -7.74
CA GLU A 98 3.85 -11.06 -7.96
C GLU A 98 3.03 -12.05 -8.78
N GLY A 99 1.93 -12.52 -8.20
CA GLY A 99 0.99 -13.42 -8.86
C GLY A 99 -0.08 -12.66 -9.65
N GLU A 100 -0.90 -13.40 -10.38
CA GLU A 100 -2.05 -12.85 -11.07
C GLU A 100 -3.01 -12.17 -10.10
N ARG A 101 -3.73 -11.16 -10.58
CA ARG A 101 -4.81 -10.53 -9.81
C ARG A 101 -5.94 -11.52 -9.58
N LYS A 102 -6.45 -11.55 -8.35
CA LYS A 102 -7.54 -12.45 -7.91
C LYS A 102 -8.68 -11.63 -7.31
N PRO A 103 -9.89 -12.20 -7.14
CA PRO A 103 -11.00 -11.49 -6.50
C PRO A 103 -10.66 -10.99 -5.11
N GLU A 104 -9.77 -11.68 -4.40
CA GLU A 104 -9.31 -11.31 -3.06
C GLU A 104 -7.78 -11.23 -3.02
N THR A 105 -7.26 -10.32 -2.19
CA THR A 105 -5.83 -10.29 -1.87
C THR A 105 -5.41 -11.63 -1.28
N ARG A 106 -4.32 -12.22 -1.82
CA ARG A 106 -3.87 -13.54 -1.41
C ARG A 106 -2.36 -13.63 -1.40
N PHE A 107 -1.84 -14.25 -0.37
CA PHE A 107 -0.45 -14.68 -0.25
C PHE A 107 -0.42 -16.21 -0.24
N GLU A 108 0.35 -16.80 -1.13
CA GLU A 108 0.56 -18.24 -1.18
C GLU A 108 2.02 -18.54 -0.85
N LEU A 109 2.24 -19.51 0.03
CA LEU A 109 3.56 -19.96 0.46
C LEU A 109 3.87 -21.29 -0.22
N TRP A 110 4.91 -21.32 -1.03
CA TRP A 110 5.30 -22.48 -1.82
C TRP A 110 6.71 -22.92 -1.49
N THR A 111 6.94 -24.23 -1.49
CA THR A 111 8.28 -24.82 -1.55
C THR A 111 8.55 -25.36 -2.95
N LEU A 112 9.74 -25.10 -3.47
CA LEU A 112 10.18 -25.54 -4.79
C LEU A 112 11.54 -26.22 -4.68
N PRO A 113 11.82 -27.24 -5.53
CA PRO A 113 13.16 -27.75 -5.73
C PRO A 113 14.09 -26.65 -6.22
N ARG A 114 15.37 -26.71 -5.84
CA ARG A 114 16.36 -25.66 -6.14
C ARG A 114 16.55 -25.39 -7.64
N ASN A 115 16.21 -26.34 -8.49
CA ASN A 115 16.38 -26.29 -9.95
C ASN A 115 15.14 -25.82 -10.74
N GLU A 116 13.98 -25.62 -10.08
CA GLU A 116 12.72 -25.27 -10.77
C GLU A 116 12.40 -23.76 -10.85
N LEU A 117 13.29 -22.89 -10.39
CA LEU A 117 13.00 -21.44 -10.28
C LEU A 117 12.80 -20.72 -11.62
N SER A 118 13.27 -21.29 -12.72
CA SER A 118 13.20 -20.64 -14.04
C SER A 118 11.79 -20.55 -14.64
N SER A 119 10.85 -21.36 -14.17
CA SER A 119 9.52 -21.44 -14.76
C SER A 119 8.48 -20.47 -14.16
N ILE A 120 8.72 -19.95 -12.95
CA ILE A 120 7.73 -19.09 -12.25
C ILE A 120 8.05 -17.59 -12.40
N SER A 121 9.31 -17.22 -12.64
CA SER A 121 9.75 -15.82 -12.64
C SER A 121 9.55 -15.07 -13.96
N GLU A 122 9.32 -15.75 -15.08
CA GLU A 122 9.24 -15.11 -16.41
C GLU A 122 7.82 -14.70 -16.84
N GLU A 123 6.77 -15.22 -16.24
CA GLU A 123 5.40 -15.05 -16.75
C GLU A 123 4.61 -13.85 -16.21
N ALA A 124 5.11 -13.12 -15.23
CA ALA A 124 4.31 -12.10 -14.53
C ALA A 124 4.85 -10.66 -14.63
N ILE A 125 5.48 -10.27 -15.73
CA ILE A 125 5.73 -8.84 -15.99
C ILE A 125 4.39 -8.23 -16.43
N ALA A 126 3.71 -7.58 -15.47
CA ALA A 126 2.51 -6.84 -15.79
C ALA A 126 2.82 -5.80 -16.90
N PRO A 127 1.99 -5.68 -17.94
CA PRO A 127 2.23 -4.70 -19.01
C PRO A 127 2.30 -3.29 -18.44
N GLU A 128 3.06 -2.42 -19.10
CA GLU A 128 3.13 -0.99 -18.74
C GLU A 128 1.70 -0.43 -18.67
N PRO A 129 1.31 0.20 -17.54
CA PRO A 129 -0.04 0.71 -17.39
C PRO A 129 -0.34 1.75 -18.47
N PRO A 130 -1.48 1.69 -19.16
CA PRO A 130 -1.84 2.64 -20.21
C PRO A 130 -2.11 4.05 -19.68
N THR A 131 -2.40 4.16 -18.39
CA THR A 131 -2.70 5.42 -17.68
C THR A 131 -1.86 5.51 -16.41
N PRO A 132 -1.64 6.72 -15.84
CA PRO A 132 -1.02 6.88 -14.54
C PRO A 132 -1.69 6.01 -13.48
N GLN A 133 -0.91 5.26 -12.71
CA GLN A 133 -1.40 4.42 -11.63
C GLN A 133 -0.68 4.75 -10.33
N LEU A 134 -1.44 4.93 -9.25
CA LEU A 134 -0.87 5.02 -7.91
C LEU A 134 -0.23 3.67 -7.59
N PHE A 135 1.09 3.68 -7.44
CA PHE A 135 1.87 2.50 -7.08
C PHE A 135 1.86 2.28 -5.57
N ASP A 136 2.13 3.33 -4.80
CA ASP A 136 2.17 3.24 -3.34
C ASP A 136 1.94 4.60 -2.67
N SER A 137 1.58 4.57 -1.39
CA SER A 137 1.51 5.72 -0.50
C SER A 137 2.26 5.41 0.78
N LEU A 138 3.33 6.15 1.03
CA LEU A 138 4.25 5.94 2.14
C LEU A 138 4.07 7.05 3.16
N PRO A 139 3.67 6.74 4.41
CA PRO A 139 3.50 7.76 5.43
C PRO A 139 4.83 8.38 5.84
N ILE A 140 4.81 9.69 6.14
CA ILE A 140 5.94 10.45 6.66
C ILE A 140 5.52 11.08 7.99
N GLY A 141 6.23 10.77 9.05
CA GLY A 141 5.96 11.37 10.35
C GLY A 141 6.39 10.50 11.51
N PRO A 142 5.98 10.85 12.73
CA PRO A 142 6.22 10.00 13.89
C PRO A 142 5.55 8.64 13.70
N GLU A 143 6.35 7.59 13.71
CA GLU A 143 5.93 6.22 13.43
C GLU A 143 4.69 5.78 14.23
N THR A 144 4.58 6.20 15.48
CA THR A 144 3.48 5.85 16.37
C THR A 144 2.13 6.49 16.03
N GLN A 145 2.10 7.54 15.21
CA GLN A 145 0.89 8.31 14.90
C GLN A 145 0.42 8.14 13.45
N CYS A 146 1.34 7.77 12.55
CA CYS A 146 1.10 7.77 11.11
C CYS A 146 0.95 6.37 10.52
N VAL A 147 1.27 5.36 11.32
CA VAL A 147 1.26 3.95 10.90
C VAL A 147 0.06 3.29 11.56
N GLY A 148 -0.83 2.72 10.75
CA GLY A 148 -1.93 1.90 11.25
C GLY A 148 -1.44 0.61 11.91
N GLN A 149 -2.28 -0.41 11.95
CA GLN A 149 -2.01 -1.69 12.64
C GLN A 149 -0.93 -2.58 11.99
N LEU A 150 -0.25 -2.13 10.93
CA LEU A 150 0.79 -2.92 10.25
C LEU A 150 2.14 -2.80 11.00
N PRO A 151 3.01 -3.82 10.95
CA PRO A 151 4.33 -3.78 11.57
C PRO A 151 5.16 -2.58 11.10
N MET A 152 5.75 -1.84 12.05
CA MET A 152 6.49 -0.59 11.79
C MET A 152 7.61 -0.70 10.75
N GLU A 153 8.21 -1.88 10.61
CA GLU A 153 9.30 -2.12 9.66
C GLU A 153 8.88 -2.02 8.18
N LEU A 154 7.58 -2.14 7.88
CA LEU A 154 7.03 -2.11 6.53
C LEU A 154 6.82 -0.70 5.97
N TYR A 155 7.04 0.33 6.77
CA TYR A 155 6.75 1.72 6.41
C TYR A 155 7.99 2.57 6.13
N LYS A 156 9.15 1.94 5.99
CA LYS A 156 10.35 2.71 5.66
C LYS A 156 10.27 3.22 4.22
N LEU A 157 10.47 4.53 4.07
CA LEU A 157 10.50 5.20 2.78
C LEU A 157 11.47 4.50 1.81
N GLU A 158 12.62 4.09 2.30
CA GLU A 158 13.66 3.41 1.53
C GLU A 158 13.16 2.10 0.92
N GLU A 159 12.45 1.28 1.71
CA GLU A 159 11.93 -0.01 1.24
C GLU A 159 10.85 0.15 0.17
N GLY A 160 9.93 1.09 0.36
CA GLY A 160 8.91 1.39 -0.65
C GLY A 160 9.50 1.93 -1.95
N LEU A 161 10.54 2.73 -1.88
CA LEU A 161 11.24 3.25 -3.05
C LEU A 161 12.04 2.15 -3.76
N GLN A 162 12.65 1.22 -3.04
CA GLN A 162 13.35 0.08 -3.62
C GLN A 162 12.39 -0.82 -4.39
N ILE A 163 11.24 -1.18 -3.79
CA ILE A 163 10.21 -1.98 -4.47
C ILE A 163 9.72 -1.30 -5.75
N LEU A 164 9.56 0.03 -5.72
CA LEU A 164 9.24 0.80 -6.92
C LEU A 164 10.36 0.71 -7.96
N SER A 165 11.61 0.83 -7.54
CA SER A 165 12.77 0.74 -8.43
C SER A 165 12.80 -0.62 -9.13
N ASP A 166 12.62 -1.69 -8.39
CA ASP A 166 12.55 -3.07 -8.92
C ASP A 166 11.40 -3.22 -9.92
N ALA A 167 10.21 -2.70 -9.60
CA ALA A 167 9.09 -2.68 -10.53
C ALA A 167 9.39 -1.89 -11.82
N LEU A 168 10.12 -0.78 -11.72
CA LEU A 168 10.52 0.05 -12.87
C LEU A 168 11.61 -0.58 -13.75
N MET A 169 12.39 -1.52 -13.23
CA MET A 169 13.36 -2.29 -14.03
C MET A 169 12.66 -3.11 -15.12
N HIS A 170 11.48 -3.63 -14.82
CA HIS A 170 10.65 -4.38 -15.79
C HIS A 170 9.90 -3.47 -16.77
N HIS A 171 9.83 -2.15 -16.53
CA HIS A 171 9.14 -1.16 -17.35
C HIS A 171 10.11 -0.07 -17.84
N ALA A 172 11.00 -0.40 -18.77
CA ALA A 172 12.11 0.45 -19.17
C ALA A 172 11.73 1.88 -19.64
N ARG A 173 10.50 2.09 -20.13
CA ARG A 173 10.01 3.39 -20.61
C ARG A 173 9.15 4.14 -19.60
N ALA A 174 8.53 3.46 -18.64
CA ALA A 174 7.69 4.09 -17.64
C ALA A 174 8.48 5.10 -16.80
N LYS A 175 7.81 6.15 -16.34
CA LYS A 175 8.35 7.17 -15.45
C LYS A 175 7.74 6.98 -14.07
N VAL A 176 8.41 7.46 -13.04
CA VAL A 176 7.84 7.63 -11.72
C VAL A 176 7.46 9.10 -11.51
N TRP A 177 6.31 9.34 -10.94
CA TRP A 177 5.94 10.63 -10.42
C TRP A 177 5.81 10.53 -8.90
N LEU A 178 6.65 11.27 -8.20
CA LEU A 178 6.76 11.31 -6.75
C LEU A 178 6.08 12.58 -6.25
N VAL A 179 5.00 12.44 -5.52
CA VAL A 179 4.23 13.55 -4.95
C VAL A 179 4.38 13.52 -3.43
N VAL A 180 4.86 14.62 -2.86
CA VAL A 180 4.98 14.77 -1.41
C VAL A 180 3.84 15.63 -0.89
N HIS A 181 2.99 15.04 -0.05
CA HIS A 181 2.03 15.74 0.79
C HIS A 181 2.66 15.93 2.17
N ALA A 182 3.28 17.08 2.39
CA ALA A 182 3.87 17.39 3.69
C ALA A 182 2.77 17.59 4.76
N ARG A 183 3.15 17.50 6.04
CA ARG A 183 2.25 17.88 7.13
C ARG A 183 1.93 19.36 7.08
N ALA A 184 0.74 19.77 7.53
CA ALA A 184 0.33 21.18 7.50
C ALA A 184 1.29 22.12 8.28
N ARG A 185 2.02 21.59 9.26
CA ARG A 185 3.02 22.32 10.05
C ARG A 185 4.43 22.32 9.45
N ASP A 186 4.70 21.52 8.44
CA ASP A 186 6.01 21.44 7.82
C ASP A 186 6.25 22.63 6.89
N SER A 187 7.46 23.11 6.85
CA SER A 187 7.85 24.12 5.88
C SER A 187 8.00 23.53 4.48
N GLN A 188 7.86 24.35 3.48
CA GLN A 188 8.13 23.95 2.08
C GLN A 188 9.57 23.40 1.93
N ALA A 189 10.53 23.95 2.68
CA ALA A 189 11.91 23.46 2.70
C ALA A 189 12.00 22.02 3.25
N ALA A 190 11.19 21.67 4.26
CA ALA A 190 11.13 20.31 4.78
C ALA A 190 10.55 19.34 3.74
N ALA A 191 9.47 19.71 3.07
CA ALA A 191 8.91 18.93 1.96
C ALA A 191 9.93 18.73 0.83
N GLN A 192 10.68 19.78 0.46
CA GLN A 192 11.71 19.70 -0.56
C GLN A 192 12.86 18.75 -0.16
N LYS A 193 13.23 18.69 1.12
CA LYS A 193 14.24 17.72 1.60
C LYS A 193 13.76 16.28 1.39
N ILE A 194 12.48 16.00 1.63
CA ILE A 194 11.90 14.67 1.42
C ILE A 194 11.92 14.33 -0.08
N VAL A 195 11.50 15.25 -0.95
CA VAL A 195 11.58 15.08 -2.40
C VAL A 195 13.00 14.74 -2.85
N ASN A 196 13.97 15.54 -2.40
CA ASN A 196 15.37 15.37 -2.79
C ASN A 196 15.93 14.02 -2.31
N ARG A 197 15.65 13.63 -1.06
CA ARG A 197 16.05 12.33 -0.51
C ARG A 197 15.45 11.18 -1.30
N SER A 198 14.15 11.20 -1.53
CA SER A 198 13.45 10.15 -2.27
C SER A 198 13.99 10.03 -3.70
N ARG A 199 14.22 11.16 -4.37
CA ARG A 199 14.82 11.19 -5.71
C ARG A 199 16.23 10.59 -5.72
N GLN A 200 17.07 10.92 -4.74
CA GLN A 200 18.42 10.39 -4.61
C GLN A 200 18.42 8.88 -4.38
N LEU A 201 17.51 8.37 -3.55
CA LEU A 201 17.36 6.93 -3.31
C LEU A 201 16.99 6.19 -4.60
N LEU A 202 15.99 6.66 -5.34
CA LEU A 202 15.62 6.07 -6.65
C LEU A 202 16.78 6.05 -7.64
N ILE A 203 17.58 7.13 -7.69
CA ILE A 203 18.77 7.18 -8.56
C ILE A 203 19.83 6.18 -8.10
N LYS A 204 20.07 6.07 -6.79
CA LYS A 204 20.99 5.09 -6.22
C LYS A 204 20.58 3.65 -6.55
N ASP A 205 19.27 3.38 -6.58
CA ASP A 205 18.69 2.08 -6.91
C ASP A 205 18.55 1.85 -8.42
N GLY A 206 19.18 2.71 -9.27
CA GLY A 206 19.32 2.51 -10.70
C GLY A 206 18.26 3.18 -11.58
N VAL A 207 17.30 3.92 -10.99
CA VAL A 207 16.32 4.67 -11.80
C VAL A 207 16.98 5.92 -12.40
N ARG A 208 16.95 6.04 -13.73
CA ARG A 208 17.52 7.20 -14.42
C ARG A 208 16.81 8.49 -14.04
N ALA A 209 17.58 9.57 -13.82
CA ALA A 209 17.09 10.84 -13.28
C ALA A 209 15.97 11.48 -14.12
N GLU A 210 16.01 11.32 -15.45
CA GLU A 210 15.01 11.83 -16.39
C GLU A 210 13.67 11.09 -16.33
N ARG A 211 13.64 9.93 -15.70
CA ARG A 211 12.41 9.17 -15.45
C ARG A 211 11.71 9.58 -14.15
N ILE A 212 12.34 10.42 -13.32
CA ILE A 212 11.82 10.80 -12.02
C ILE A 212 11.22 12.21 -12.09
N LEU A 213 9.89 12.28 -12.06
CA LEU A 213 9.12 13.50 -11.94
C LEU A 213 8.79 13.74 -10.46
N THR A 214 8.83 14.98 -10.01
CA THR A 214 8.57 15.30 -8.60
C THR A 214 7.58 16.46 -8.46
N ALA A 215 6.77 16.43 -7.40
CA ALA A 215 5.88 17.51 -7.02
C ALA A 215 5.74 17.59 -5.49
N ILE A 216 5.42 18.78 -5.01
CA ILE A 216 4.94 19.02 -3.64
C ILE A 216 3.50 19.44 -3.75
N SER A 217 2.63 18.73 -3.07
CA SER A 217 1.19 19.00 -3.06
C SER A 217 0.73 19.57 -1.73
N SER A 218 -0.53 20.00 -1.68
CA SER A 218 -1.13 20.54 -0.46
C SER A 218 -1.11 19.50 0.67
N PRO A 219 -0.88 19.96 1.92
CA PRO A 219 -0.98 19.08 3.08
C PRO A 219 -2.36 18.45 3.20
N ARG A 220 -2.42 17.17 3.54
CA ARG A 220 -3.68 16.43 3.78
C ARG A 220 -3.95 16.19 5.25
N SER A 221 -2.93 16.27 6.09
CA SER A 221 -3.04 16.07 7.53
C SER A 221 -2.05 16.98 8.26
N SER A 222 -2.39 17.33 9.50
CA SER A 222 -1.50 18.08 10.39
C SER A 222 -0.48 17.17 11.09
N THR A 223 -0.80 15.91 11.28
CA THR A 223 0.04 14.95 12.00
C THR A 223 0.93 14.12 11.09
N CYS A 224 0.41 13.69 9.95
CA CYS A 224 1.08 12.79 9.02
C CYS A 224 1.19 13.42 7.64
N GLY A 225 2.38 13.35 7.06
CA GLY A 225 2.59 13.54 5.63
C GLY A 225 2.60 12.19 4.90
N GLU A 226 2.67 12.24 3.59
CA GLU A 226 2.83 11.04 2.76
C GLU A 226 3.65 11.32 1.50
N VAL A 227 4.34 10.30 1.02
CA VAL A 227 4.94 10.27 -0.31
C VAL A 227 4.11 9.35 -1.17
N ARG A 228 3.50 9.87 -2.22
CA ARG A 228 2.77 9.08 -3.20
C ARG A 228 3.65 8.78 -4.39
N LEU A 229 3.70 7.54 -4.74
CA LEU A 229 4.49 6.99 -5.81
C LEU A 229 3.57 6.56 -6.95
N TRP A 230 3.73 7.17 -8.12
CA TRP A 230 2.92 6.86 -9.31
C TRP A 230 3.79 6.29 -10.41
N ILE A 231 3.34 5.25 -11.06
CA ILE A 231 3.91 4.81 -12.34
C ILE A 231 3.15 5.50 -13.46
N VAL A 232 3.89 6.22 -14.29
CA VAL A 232 3.35 7.02 -15.39
C VAL A 232 3.86 6.44 -16.71
N PRO A 233 2.99 6.22 -17.71
CA PRO A 233 3.41 5.77 -19.04
C PRO A 233 4.44 6.71 -19.65
N ALA A 234 5.29 6.20 -20.54
CA ALA A 234 6.34 6.98 -21.22
C ALA A 234 5.80 8.24 -21.89
N ASN A 235 4.63 8.12 -22.53
CA ASN A 235 3.94 9.21 -23.24
C ASN A 235 2.90 9.93 -22.37
N GLY A 236 2.79 9.54 -21.08
CA GLY A 236 1.83 10.12 -20.15
C GLY A 236 2.20 11.57 -19.81
N ALA A 237 1.19 12.44 -19.77
CA ALA A 237 1.28 13.75 -19.16
C ALA A 237 1.64 13.59 -17.68
N LYS A 238 2.08 14.67 -17.03
CA LYS A 238 2.21 14.70 -15.57
C LYS A 238 0.94 14.11 -14.98
N ALA A 239 1.07 13.13 -14.09
CA ALA A 239 -0.08 12.66 -13.36
C ALA A 239 -0.63 13.84 -12.54
N ASP A 240 -1.89 14.12 -12.70
CA ASP A 240 -2.62 15.12 -11.90
C ASP A 240 -3.53 14.32 -10.97
N GLU A 241 -3.22 14.29 -9.68
CA GLU A 241 -4.02 13.55 -8.70
C GLU A 241 -5.47 14.02 -8.68
N ALA A 242 -5.69 15.31 -8.81
CA ALA A 242 -7.05 15.86 -8.84
C ALA A 242 -7.81 15.40 -10.09
N ALA A 243 -7.15 15.39 -11.25
CA ALA A 243 -7.73 14.86 -12.49
C ALA A 243 -8.00 13.34 -12.36
N TYR A 244 -7.08 12.58 -11.78
CA TYR A 244 -7.25 11.15 -11.55
C TYR A 244 -8.47 10.85 -10.68
N TYR A 245 -8.58 11.48 -9.51
CA TYR A 245 -9.74 11.26 -8.63
C TYR A 245 -11.04 11.78 -9.24
N SER A 246 -10.98 12.91 -9.95
CA SER A 246 -12.16 13.44 -10.68
C SER A 246 -12.67 12.45 -11.73
N GLU A 247 -11.77 11.69 -12.38
CA GLU A 247 -12.16 10.65 -13.34
C GLU A 247 -12.82 9.46 -12.64
N LEU A 248 -12.27 9.01 -11.49
CA LEU A 248 -12.88 7.95 -10.69
C LEU A 248 -14.29 8.34 -10.20
N LEU A 249 -14.48 9.58 -9.74
CA LEU A 249 -15.79 10.08 -9.34
C LEU A 249 -16.77 10.11 -10.52
N ARG A 250 -16.31 10.47 -11.72
CA ARG A 250 -17.12 10.46 -12.93
C ARG A 250 -17.50 9.04 -13.36
N GLU A 251 -16.54 8.11 -13.28
CA GLU A 251 -16.77 6.67 -13.54
C GLU A 251 -17.82 6.11 -12.59
N ALA A 252 -17.71 6.40 -11.29
CA ALA A 252 -18.63 5.92 -10.27
C ALA A 252 -20.05 6.45 -10.48
N GLU A 253 -20.22 7.74 -10.79
CA GLU A 253 -21.53 8.32 -11.09
C GLU A 253 -22.16 7.75 -12.35
N LYS A 254 -21.37 7.65 -13.44
CA LYS A 254 -21.83 7.09 -14.72
C LYS A 254 -22.30 5.64 -14.61
N ASN A 255 -21.64 4.83 -13.79
CA ASN A 255 -21.92 3.42 -13.66
C ASN A 255 -22.80 3.06 -12.44
N GLY A 256 -23.31 4.06 -11.72
CA GLY A 256 -24.25 3.87 -10.62
C GLY A 256 -23.64 3.11 -9.43
N TYR A 257 -22.39 3.46 -9.04
CA TYR A 257 -21.75 2.83 -7.90
C TYR A 257 -22.45 3.21 -6.60
N THR A 258 -22.36 2.34 -5.60
CA THR A 258 -22.90 2.58 -4.25
C THR A 258 -21.79 3.08 -3.33
N MET A 259 -22.08 4.10 -2.53
CA MET A 259 -21.19 4.60 -1.49
C MET A 259 -21.01 3.54 -0.40
N ARG A 260 -19.81 2.94 -0.31
CA ARG A 260 -19.54 1.96 0.73
C ARG A 260 -19.10 2.66 2.02
N ARG A 261 -18.21 3.66 1.92
CA ARG A 261 -17.60 4.31 3.06
C ARG A 261 -17.25 5.75 2.79
N VAL A 262 -17.43 6.59 3.81
CA VAL A 262 -16.94 7.97 3.83
C VAL A 262 -16.07 8.17 5.05
N GLU A 263 -14.82 8.55 4.84
CA GLU A 263 -13.85 8.87 5.88
C GLU A 263 -13.51 10.35 5.87
N PHE A 264 -13.31 10.91 7.06
CA PHE A 264 -12.84 12.27 7.26
C PHE A 264 -11.43 12.22 7.85
N SER A 265 -10.52 13.02 7.32
CA SER A 265 -9.12 13.04 7.75
C SER A 265 -8.65 14.48 7.95
N GLY A 266 -7.80 14.69 8.97
CA GLY A 266 -7.27 16.03 9.30
C GLY A 266 -8.20 16.88 10.17
N ASN A 267 -9.30 16.33 10.67
CA ASN A 267 -10.20 16.95 11.63
C ASN A 267 -9.75 16.66 13.07
N GLU A 268 -8.78 17.41 13.58
CA GLU A 268 -8.20 17.20 14.92
C GLU A 268 -9.12 17.62 16.06
N HIS A 269 -9.88 18.69 15.89
CA HIS A 269 -10.74 19.29 16.91
C HIS A 269 -12.23 19.19 16.57
N ILE A 270 -12.57 19.07 15.29
CA ILE A 270 -13.95 18.89 14.83
C ILE A 270 -14.27 17.39 14.87
N ARG A 271 -15.31 17.04 15.64
CA ARG A 271 -15.73 15.63 15.76
C ARG A 271 -16.35 15.14 14.45
N ASP A 272 -16.12 13.89 14.12
CA ASP A 272 -16.68 13.20 12.94
C ASP A 272 -18.20 13.36 12.81
N ASN A 273 -18.93 13.27 13.93
CA ASN A 273 -20.38 13.40 13.90
C ASN A 273 -20.87 14.79 13.46
N VAL A 274 -20.04 15.83 13.62
CA VAL A 274 -20.35 17.18 13.12
C VAL A 274 -20.18 17.20 11.61
N LEU A 275 -19.09 16.61 11.11
CA LEU A 275 -18.82 16.51 9.67
C LEU A 275 -19.85 15.62 8.96
N ARG A 276 -20.19 14.45 9.54
CA ARG A 276 -21.22 13.56 8.98
C ARG A 276 -22.58 14.22 8.83
N LYS A 277 -22.96 15.12 9.72
CA LYS A 277 -24.21 15.90 9.61
C LYS A 277 -24.20 16.92 8.46
N GLN A 278 -23.03 17.35 8.01
CA GLN A 278 -22.89 18.28 6.89
C GLN A 278 -22.79 17.53 5.56
N PHE A 279 -22.35 16.28 5.57
CA PHE A 279 -22.21 15.47 4.36
C PHE A 279 -23.55 14.83 4.00
N VAL A 280 -24.11 15.23 2.85
CA VAL A 280 -25.49 14.91 2.48
C VAL A 280 -25.66 13.47 2.05
N GLN A 281 -24.62 12.84 1.49
CA GLN A 281 -24.67 11.48 0.97
C GLN A 281 -24.25 10.47 2.03
N GLY A 282 -25.10 9.46 2.27
CA GLY A 282 -24.86 8.39 3.23
C GLY A 282 -24.14 7.18 2.64
N GLU A 283 -23.61 6.33 3.51
CA GLU A 283 -23.15 5.00 3.15
C GLU A 283 -24.38 4.14 2.77
N GLY A 284 -24.29 3.39 1.67
CA GLY A 284 -25.41 2.64 1.08
C GLY A 284 -26.16 3.39 -0.03
N ASP A 285 -25.97 4.69 -0.16
CA ASP A 285 -26.61 5.48 -1.24
C ASP A 285 -25.92 5.26 -2.59
N VAL A 286 -26.70 5.38 -3.68
CA VAL A 286 -26.10 5.46 -5.02
C VAL A 286 -25.27 6.74 -5.11
N PHE A 287 -24.03 6.61 -5.55
CA PHE A 287 -23.09 7.72 -5.60
C PHE A 287 -23.57 8.85 -6.49
N SER A 288 -23.48 10.07 -6.00
CA SER A 288 -23.79 11.30 -6.74
C SER A 288 -22.76 12.38 -6.48
N ARG A 289 -22.05 12.79 -7.52
CA ARG A 289 -21.09 13.89 -7.47
C ARG A 289 -21.73 15.19 -7.00
N LYS A 290 -22.96 15.45 -7.42
CA LYS A 290 -23.72 16.63 -7.00
C LYS A 290 -23.93 16.68 -5.47
N LEU A 291 -24.19 15.53 -4.84
CA LEU A 291 -24.34 15.45 -3.37
C LEU A 291 -23.00 15.65 -2.66
N VAL A 292 -21.90 15.11 -3.23
CA VAL A 292 -20.54 15.38 -2.73
C VAL A 292 -20.25 16.88 -2.79
N ASP A 293 -20.47 17.53 -3.94
CA ASP A 293 -20.28 18.98 -4.09
C ASP A 293 -21.11 19.80 -3.07
N GLN A 294 -22.34 19.35 -2.79
CA GLN A 294 -23.19 19.99 -1.76
C GLN A 294 -22.58 19.80 -0.36
N GLY A 295 -22.09 18.61 -0.03
CA GLY A 295 -21.39 18.33 1.22
C GLY A 295 -20.17 19.22 1.41
N LEU A 296 -19.33 19.38 0.36
CA LEU A 296 -18.17 20.28 0.39
C LEU A 296 -18.56 21.74 0.64
N LYS A 297 -19.66 22.22 0.04
CA LYS A 297 -20.21 23.57 0.31
C LYS A 297 -20.64 23.70 1.77
N ASN A 298 -21.31 22.69 2.32
CA ASN A 298 -21.75 22.69 3.71
C ASN A 298 -20.55 22.74 4.67
N PHE A 299 -19.47 21.96 4.41
CA PHE A 299 -18.24 22.05 5.19
C PHE A 299 -17.65 23.46 5.17
N ASN A 300 -17.60 24.07 4.00
CA ASN A 300 -17.04 25.41 3.83
C ASN A 300 -17.88 26.48 4.59
N SER A 301 -19.16 26.24 4.81
CA SER A 301 -20.03 27.13 5.60
C SER A 301 -19.75 27.11 7.11
N LEU A 302 -19.06 26.08 7.63
CA LEU A 302 -18.70 25.98 9.06
C LEU A 302 -17.75 27.10 9.51
N GLY A 303 -16.98 27.72 8.60
CA GLY A 303 -16.02 28.77 8.90
C GLY A 303 -14.79 28.37 9.70
N THR A 304 -14.79 27.16 10.27
CA THR A 304 -13.70 26.58 11.07
C THR A 304 -12.65 25.86 10.25
N LEU A 305 -12.94 25.60 8.98
CA LEU A 305 -12.09 24.91 8.03
C LEU A 305 -11.47 25.89 7.02
N TYR A 306 -10.29 25.54 6.51
CA TYR A 306 -9.86 26.09 5.23
C TYR A 306 -10.76 25.56 4.12
N PRO A 307 -10.89 26.27 2.98
CA PRO A 307 -11.73 25.80 1.89
C PRO A 307 -11.41 24.37 1.48
N VAL A 308 -12.46 23.55 1.45
CA VAL A 308 -12.41 22.15 1.01
C VAL A 308 -13.00 22.08 -0.39
N THR A 309 -12.28 21.46 -1.30
CA THR A 309 -12.63 21.34 -2.72
C THR A 309 -12.57 19.89 -3.17
N LEU A 310 -12.94 19.61 -4.42
CA LEU A 310 -12.77 18.25 -4.99
C LEU A 310 -11.31 17.78 -5.00
N ASN A 311 -10.33 18.69 -4.95
CA ASN A 311 -8.92 18.31 -4.86
C ASN A 311 -8.55 17.72 -3.48
N ASP A 312 -9.39 17.94 -2.48
CA ASP A 312 -9.23 17.39 -1.14
C ASP A 312 -10.03 16.07 -0.96
N VAL A 313 -10.61 15.55 -2.05
CA VAL A 313 -11.38 14.30 -2.07
C VAL A 313 -10.56 13.21 -2.76
N GLU A 314 -10.27 12.13 -2.06
CA GLU A 314 -9.72 10.90 -2.61
C GLU A 314 -10.85 9.90 -2.82
N ALA A 315 -10.89 9.28 -3.99
CA ALA A 315 -11.84 8.24 -4.33
C ALA A 315 -11.13 6.92 -4.55
N ARG A 316 -11.69 5.84 -4.03
CA ARG A 316 -11.31 4.46 -4.33
C ARG A 316 -12.54 3.72 -4.81
N ILE A 317 -12.41 3.01 -5.93
CA ILE A 317 -13.55 2.29 -6.52
C ILE A 317 -13.26 0.79 -6.57
N ASP A 318 -14.31 0.03 -6.33
CA ASP A 318 -14.39 -1.39 -6.55
C ASP A 318 -15.27 -1.63 -7.77
N ARG A 319 -14.65 -2.03 -8.89
CA ARG A 319 -15.36 -2.17 -10.18
C ARG A 319 -16.23 -3.41 -10.26
N GLU A 320 -15.88 -4.45 -9.50
CA GLU A 320 -16.64 -5.70 -9.48
C GLU A 320 -17.92 -5.54 -8.66
N GLU A 321 -17.79 -5.02 -7.46
CA GLU A 321 -18.94 -4.81 -6.57
C GLU A 321 -19.66 -3.49 -6.83
N LYS A 322 -19.15 -2.65 -7.74
CA LYS A 322 -19.63 -1.29 -8.01
C LYS A 322 -19.74 -0.42 -6.77
N LEU A 323 -18.69 -0.45 -5.97
CA LEU A 323 -18.61 0.30 -4.73
C LEU A 323 -17.60 1.45 -4.85
N ILE A 324 -17.86 2.52 -4.11
CA ILE A 324 -16.93 3.64 -3.97
C ILE A 324 -16.71 3.99 -2.50
N ASP A 325 -15.44 4.20 -2.14
CA ASP A 325 -15.02 4.79 -0.87
C ASP A 325 -14.52 6.21 -1.12
N LEU A 326 -14.85 7.13 -0.23
CA LEU A 326 -14.32 8.48 -0.24
C LEU A 326 -13.53 8.77 1.03
N THR A 327 -12.39 9.46 0.88
CA THR A 327 -11.69 10.11 1.99
C THR A 327 -11.65 11.61 1.72
N ILE A 328 -12.17 12.41 2.64
CA ILE A 328 -12.21 13.87 2.52
C ILE A 328 -11.20 14.44 3.51
N TYR A 329 -10.25 15.22 3.00
CA TYR A 329 -9.16 15.81 3.78
C TYR A 329 -9.51 17.22 4.22
N PHE A 330 -9.35 17.50 5.52
CA PHE A 330 -9.62 18.78 6.13
C PHE A 330 -8.36 19.45 6.67
N ARG A 331 -8.38 20.75 6.67
CA ARG A 331 -7.40 21.60 7.36
C ARG A 331 -8.15 22.55 8.26
N GLU A 332 -7.97 22.43 9.56
CA GLU A 332 -8.63 23.28 10.54
C GLU A 332 -7.93 24.63 10.67
N ARG A 333 -8.71 25.71 10.81
CA ARG A 333 -8.18 27.06 11.07
C ARG A 333 -7.80 27.17 12.55
N ARG A 334 -6.58 27.59 12.84
CA ARG A 334 -6.14 27.86 14.22
C ARG A 334 -6.98 28.96 14.84
N GLY A 335 -7.49 28.73 16.06
CA GLY A 335 -8.27 29.71 16.81
C GLY A 335 -9.75 29.84 16.40
N ALA A 336 -10.25 29.01 15.50
CA ALA A 336 -11.69 28.97 15.23
C ALA A 336 -12.44 28.43 16.46
N ALA A 337 -13.44 29.15 16.93
CA ALA A 337 -14.26 28.75 18.06
C ALA A 337 -14.90 27.39 17.77
N ARG A 338 -14.86 26.46 18.75
CA ARG A 338 -15.49 25.14 18.62
C ARG A 338 -16.96 25.29 18.23
N PRO A 339 -17.43 24.69 17.12
CA PRO A 339 -18.85 24.67 16.81
C PRO A 339 -19.57 23.90 17.92
N GLY A 340 -20.40 24.55 18.71
CA GLY A 340 -21.16 23.97 19.82
C GLY A 340 -20.65 24.31 21.21
N GLY A 341 -19.61 25.10 21.35
CA GLY A 341 -19.25 25.73 22.64
C GLY A 341 -20.31 26.78 22.98
N ARG A 342 -21.25 26.42 23.85
CA ARG A 342 -22.13 27.36 24.51
C ARG A 342 -21.25 28.44 25.13
N LEU A 343 -21.40 29.70 24.69
CA LEU A 343 -20.85 30.85 25.36
C LEU A 343 -21.37 30.84 26.79
N GLU A 344 -20.61 30.28 27.75
CA GLU A 344 -20.78 30.66 29.15
C GLU A 344 -20.31 32.11 29.28
N ARG A 345 -21.18 33.03 28.81
CA ARG A 345 -21.05 34.44 29.12
C ARG A 345 -21.71 34.66 30.47
N ASN A 346 -20.90 35.16 31.40
CA ASN A 346 -21.25 35.97 32.58
C ASN A 346 -22.12 35.26 33.65
N ARG A 347 -21.48 34.63 34.59
CA ARG A 347 -21.95 34.72 35.97
C ARG A 347 -21.47 36.07 36.53
N PRO A 348 -22.36 36.98 36.97
CA PRO A 348 -21.95 38.16 37.70
C PRO A 348 -21.31 37.71 39.03
N ARG A 349 -20.12 38.22 39.35
CA ARG A 349 -19.53 38.11 40.68
C ARG A 349 -20.49 38.82 41.66
N LEU A 350 -21.14 38.04 42.49
CA LEU A 350 -21.73 38.55 43.73
C LEU A 350 -20.56 38.97 44.64
N GLN A 351 -20.44 40.28 44.84
CA GLN A 351 -19.65 40.89 45.91
C GLN A 351 -20.41 40.69 47.22
N THR A 352 -19.80 40.03 48.16
CA THR A 352 -20.02 40.17 49.60
C THR A 352 -18.71 40.49 50.24
#